data_437c2bdc94971c7637378b9598b4cadf
#
_entry.id   437c2bdc94971c7637378b9598b4cadf
#
_cell.length_a   1.000
_cell.length_b   1.000
_cell.length_c   1.000
_cell.angle_alpha   90.00
_cell.angle_beta   90.00
_cell.angle_gamma   90.00
#
_symmetry.space_group_name_H-M   'P 1'
#
loop_
_entity.id
_entity.type
_entity.pdbx_description
1 polymer ?
#
loop_
_entity_poly.entity_id
_entity_poly.type
_entity_poly.pdbx_seq_one_letter_code
_entity_poly.pdbx_strand_id
1 'polypeptide(L)'
;MSKNIPNKSDVKDSVISDSERAEYDSLLKEYNAQRPSHWVFSVVPGIFQQSLEETDETKFDTIKEHFGIIHSWDEIINQLHTLNDTSDEGVQYKLLFLARHGQGFHNVKHTENPELWDAYWSHLATDGKIVWGPDPELTELGIQQAKDNNAAWKREITNNSEGNEKLIVPTKFFLSPFRRSVDTMIYTWEGVTKLNAVILDSLRETCGVHVCDQRSPRRVIAEKYELLGIKIEPGFEEEDVYWKPDYRESVAEVAIRNNAALQEIFDGPDEIVSITSHSGSIRSQLMVLGHRPFAIGTGGFIPVFVKAVKVE
;
A
#
# COMPACT_ATOMS: atom_id res chain seq x y z
N MET A 1 22.11 -7.43 3.09
CA MET A 1 21.06 -7.02 2.16
C MET A 1 19.73 -7.34 2.83
N SER A 2 18.91 -6.34 3.04
CA SER A 2 17.56 -6.54 3.56
C SER A 2 16.77 -7.37 2.54
N LYS A 3 16.09 -8.41 2.98
CA LYS A 3 15.28 -9.22 2.08
C LYS A 3 13.85 -8.70 2.17
N ASN A 4 13.39 -8.02 1.14
CA ASN A 4 11.99 -7.60 1.00
C ASN A 4 11.11 -8.75 0.47
N ILE A 5 11.65 -9.97 0.45
CA ILE A 5 10.96 -11.20 0.04
C ILE A 5 10.00 -11.62 1.16
N PRO A 6 8.75 -11.98 0.84
CA PRO A 6 7.77 -12.42 1.82
C PRO A 6 8.20 -13.71 2.52
N ASN A 7 7.89 -13.80 3.79
CA ASN A 7 8.03 -15.03 4.56
C ASN A 7 6.75 -15.87 4.49
N LYS A 8 6.74 -17.05 5.13
CA LYS A 8 5.58 -17.97 5.12
C LYS A 8 4.31 -17.37 5.72
N SER A 9 4.44 -16.49 6.72
CA SER A 9 3.29 -15.79 7.31
C SER A 9 2.72 -14.78 6.32
N ASP A 10 3.60 -13.99 5.66
CA ASP A 10 3.18 -13.03 4.65
C ASP A 10 2.42 -13.71 3.50
N VAL A 11 2.88 -14.89 3.05
CA VAL A 11 2.20 -15.68 2.01
C VAL A 11 0.83 -16.15 2.48
N LYS A 12 0.75 -16.70 3.71
CA LYS A 12 -0.52 -17.13 4.29
C LYS A 12 -1.51 -15.97 4.39
N ASP A 13 -1.03 -14.80 4.81
CA ASP A 13 -1.84 -13.60 5.00
C ASP A 13 -2.25 -12.93 3.68
N SER A 14 -1.62 -13.27 2.55
CA SER A 14 -2.00 -12.75 1.23
C SER A 14 -3.17 -13.48 0.59
N VAL A 15 -3.49 -14.68 1.06
CA VAL A 15 -4.59 -15.50 0.51
C VAL A 15 -5.94 -14.91 0.89
N ILE A 16 -6.87 -14.93 -0.05
CA ILE A 16 -8.27 -14.52 0.11
C ILE A 16 -9.12 -15.77 -0.17
N SER A 17 -9.95 -16.14 0.80
CA SER A 17 -10.88 -17.26 0.66
C SER A 17 -12.09 -16.88 -0.22
N ASP A 18 -12.78 -17.88 -0.78
CA ASP A 18 -14.02 -17.65 -1.53
C ASP A 18 -15.11 -16.98 -0.68
N SER A 19 -15.15 -17.27 0.63
CA SER A 19 -16.10 -16.64 1.55
C SER A 19 -15.80 -15.16 1.77
N GLU A 20 -14.54 -14.77 1.92
CA GLU A 20 -14.13 -13.36 2.06
C GLU A 20 -14.40 -12.58 0.77
N ARG A 21 -14.20 -13.20 -0.39
CA ARG A 21 -14.53 -12.61 -1.68
C ARG A 21 -16.04 -12.41 -1.84
N ALA A 22 -16.84 -13.42 -1.50
CA ALA A 22 -18.31 -13.31 -1.56
C ALA A 22 -18.87 -12.25 -0.60
N GLU A 23 -18.28 -12.12 0.60
CA GLU A 23 -18.61 -11.04 1.53
C GLU A 23 -18.28 -9.66 0.93
N TYR A 24 -17.08 -9.51 0.35
CA TYR A 24 -16.69 -8.27 -0.33
C TYR A 24 -17.65 -7.91 -1.48
N ASP A 25 -17.99 -8.87 -2.34
CA ASP A 25 -18.90 -8.64 -3.47
C ASP A 25 -20.28 -8.16 -2.99
N SER A 26 -20.77 -8.70 -1.86
CA SER A 26 -22.03 -8.25 -1.24
C SER A 26 -21.93 -6.81 -0.72
N LEU A 27 -20.89 -6.52 0.05
CA LEU A 27 -20.65 -5.17 0.60
C LEU A 27 -20.38 -4.14 -0.51
N LEU A 28 -19.65 -4.53 -1.56
CA LEU A 28 -19.38 -3.66 -2.71
C LEU A 28 -20.67 -3.29 -3.44
N LYS A 29 -21.59 -4.22 -3.60
CA LYS A 29 -22.90 -3.94 -4.20
C LYS A 29 -23.69 -2.91 -3.39
N GLU A 30 -23.68 -3.03 -2.06
CA GLU A 30 -24.32 -2.08 -1.15
C GLU A 30 -23.63 -0.70 -1.20
N TYR A 31 -22.29 -0.70 -1.21
CA TYR A 31 -21.48 0.51 -1.33
C TYR A 31 -21.77 1.27 -2.63
N ASN A 32 -21.81 0.58 -3.76
CA ASN A 32 -22.06 1.18 -5.07
C ASN A 32 -23.50 1.67 -5.22
N ALA A 33 -24.49 0.97 -4.65
CA ALA A 33 -25.90 1.38 -4.70
C ALA A 33 -26.17 2.74 -4.03
N GLN A 34 -25.28 3.21 -3.19
CA GLN A 34 -25.38 4.51 -2.50
C GLN A 34 -24.70 5.66 -3.27
N ARG A 35 -24.13 5.39 -4.46
CA ARG A 35 -23.35 6.35 -5.25
C ARG A 35 -23.91 6.54 -6.65
N PRO A 36 -23.98 7.80 -7.15
CA PRO A 36 -24.45 8.05 -8.51
C PRO A 36 -23.49 7.51 -9.58
N SER A 37 -22.19 7.43 -9.25
CA SER A 37 -21.17 6.86 -10.13
C SER A 37 -20.00 6.33 -9.32
N HIS A 38 -19.29 5.35 -9.87
CA HIS A 38 -18.12 4.76 -9.25
C HIS A 38 -17.14 4.20 -10.29
N TRP A 39 -15.87 4.07 -9.92
CA TRP A 39 -14.85 3.42 -10.73
C TRP A 39 -14.88 1.90 -10.54
N VAL A 40 -14.81 1.17 -11.64
CA VAL A 40 -14.58 -0.28 -11.68
C VAL A 40 -13.18 -0.52 -12.21
N PHE A 41 -12.39 -1.29 -11.46
CA PHE A 41 -10.97 -1.48 -11.72
C PHE A 41 -10.65 -2.82 -12.38
N SER A 42 -9.60 -2.84 -13.18
CA SER A 42 -8.99 -4.06 -13.69
C SER A 42 -7.50 -3.86 -13.93
N VAL A 43 -6.71 -4.92 -13.78
CA VAL A 43 -5.28 -4.90 -14.08
C VAL A 43 -5.07 -5.00 -15.59
N VAL A 44 -4.17 -4.19 -16.13
CA VAL A 44 -3.69 -4.33 -17.52
C VAL A 44 -2.63 -5.44 -17.52
N PRO A 45 -2.88 -6.57 -18.20
CA PRO A 45 -1.95 -7.69 -18.19
C PRO A 45 -0.69 -7.45 -19.01
N GLY A 46 0.36 -8.23 -18.75
CA GLY A 46 1.58 -8.24 -19.56
C GLY A 46 2.54 -7.08 -19.33
N ILE A 47 2.33 -6.25 -18.28
CA ILE A 47 3.22 -5.13 -17.94
C ILE A 47 4.24 -5.52 -16.87
N PHE A 48 3.81 -6.23 -15.83
CA PHE A 48 4.64 -6.64 -14.70
C PHE A 48 4.57 -8.13 -14.45
N GLN A 49 5.72 -8.74 -14.12
CA GLN A 49 5.83 -10.16 -13.82
C GLN A 49 4.94 -10.59 -12.64
N GLN A 50 4.70 -9.70 -11.67
CA GLN A 50 3.87 -9.99 -10.49
C GLN A 50 2.41 -10.32 -10.85
N SER A 51 1.93 -9.88 -12.01
CA SER A 51 0.59 -10.22 -12.51
C SER A 51 0.50 -11.59 -13.16
N LEU A 52 1.63 -12.26 -13.44
CA LEU A 52 1.68 -13.56 -14.07
C LEU A 52 1.54 -14.69 -13.02
N GLU A 53 0.72 -15.70 -13.32
CA GLU A 53 0.46 -16.83 -12.41
C GLU A 53 1.73 -17.65 -12.09
N GLU A 54 2.70 -17.70 -13.01
CA GLU A 54 3.95 -18.42 -12.85
C GLU A 54 4.97 -17.71 -11.95
N THR A 55 4.74 -16.45 -11.58
CA THR A 55 5.66 -15.71 -10.72
C THR A 55 5.53 -16.15 -9.26
N ASP A 56 6.57 -16.77 -8.74
CA ASP A 56 6.69 -17.22 -7.34
C ASP A 56 7.15 -16.04 -6.47
N GLU A 57 6.23 -15.41 -5.74
CA GLU A 57 6.52 -14.26 -4.86
C GLU A 57 7.54 -14.58 -3.77
N THR A 58 7.69 -15.85 -3.38
CA THR A 58 8.67 -16.26 -2.34
C THR A 58 10.11 -16.25 -2.83
N LYS A 59 10.31 -16.10 -4.14
CA LYS A 59 11.62 -16.04 -4.81
C LYS A 59 11.85 -14.72 -5.53
N PHE A 60 10.79 -13.95 -5.74
CA PHE A 60 10.81 -12.71 -6.51
C PHE A 60 11.34 -11.54 -5.68
N ASP A 61 12.47 -10.98 -6.06
CA ASP A 61 13.06 -9.82 -5.40
C ASP A 61 12.81 -8.57 -6.26
N THR A 62 11.73 -7.86 -5.98
CA THR A 62 11.27 -6.69 -6.75
C THR A 62 12.37 -5.69 -7.05
N ILE A 63 13.28 -5.41 -6.10
CA ILE A 63 14.35 -4.43 -6.31
C ILE A 63 15.55 -4.94 -7.12
N LYS A 64 15.70 -6.28 -7.27
CA LYS A 64 16.72 -6.89 -8.14
C LYS A 64 16.20 -7.22 -9.52
N GLU A 65 14.91 -7.49 -9.61
CA GLU A 65 14.22 -7.85 -10.86
C GLU A 65 13.66 -6.62 -11.58
N HIS A 66 14.32 -5.45 -11.46
CA HIS A 66 13.91 -4.20 -12.11
C HIS A 66 12.43 -3.87 -11.92
N PHE A 67 11.93 -3.99 -10.68
CA PHE A 67 10.53 -3.81 -10.29
C PHE A 67 9.55 -4.78 -11.00
N GLY A 68 10.07 -5.79 -11.68
CA GLY A 68 9.28 -6.80 -12.39
C GLY A 68 8.77 -6.37 -13.76
N ILE A 69 9.34 -5.33 -14.37
CA ILE A 69 8.93 -4.89 -15.70
C ILE A 69 9.18 -5.97 -16.74
N ILE A 70 8.22 -6.15 -17.66
CA ILE A 70 8.33 -7.05 -18.82
C ILE A 70 8.84 -6.28 -20.04
N HIS A 71 8.55 -4.99 -20.11
CA HIS A 71 8.97 -4.05 -21.15
C HIS A 71 9.85 -2.96 -20.54
N SER A 72 10.43 -2.10 -21.36
CA SER A 72 11.16 -0.94 -20.85
C SER A 72 10.23 0.08 -20.18
N TRP A 73 10.76 0.88 -19.25
CA TRP A 73 9.99 1.95 -18.63
C TRP A 73 9.44 2.96 -19.65
N ASP A 74 10.21 3.26 -20.71
CA ASP A 74 9.75 4.17 -21.78
C ASP A 74 8.52 3.60 -22.49
N GLU A 75 8.51 2.30 -22.80
CA GLU A 75 7.34 1.64 -23.40
C GLU A 75 6.13 1.66 -22.47
N ILE A 76 6.33 1.36 -21.19
CA ILE A 76 5.24 1.34 -20.18
C ILE A 76 4.64 2.74 -20.03
N ILE A 77 5.45 3.78 -19.89
CA ILE A 77 4.98 5.16 -19.71
C ILE A 77 4.34 5.71 -20.98
N ASN A 78 4.95 5.45 -22.15
CA ASN A 78 4.33 5.82 -23.43
C ASN A 78 2.98 5.13 -23.63
N GLN A 79 2.85 3.86 -23.22
CA GLN A 79 1.57 3.16 -23.24
C GLN A 79 0.56 3.81 -22.28
N LEU A 80 0.97 4.18 -21.06
CA LEU A 80 0.11 4.86 -20.08
C LEU A 80 -0.46 6.16 -20.66
N HIS A 81 0.40 7.03 -21.18
CA HIS A 81 -0.02 8.30 -21.77
C HIS A 81 -0.91 8.08 -23.00
N THR A 82 -0.51 7.19 -23.92
CA THR A 82 -1.31 6.89 -25.12
C THR A 82 -2.71 6.38 -24.77
N LEU A 83 -2.80 5.49 -23.81
CA LEU A 83 -4.08 4.95 -23.36
C LEU A 83 -4.96 6.05 -22.72
N ASN A 84 -4.40 6.95 -21.92
CA ASN A 84 -5.15 8.06 -21.34
C ASN A 84 -5.57 9.08 -22.41
N ASP A 85 -4.71 9.38 -23.37
CA ASP A 85 -4.99 10.37 -24.44
C ASP A 85 -6.04 9.87 -25.46
N THR A 86 -6.17 8.56 -25.65
CA THR A 86 -7.03 7.95 -26.67
C THR A 86 -8.27 7.26 -26.14
N SER A 87 -8.42 7.19 -24.83
CA SER A 87 -9.58 6.54 -24.19
C SER A 87 -10.82 7.41 -24.22
N ASP A 88 -11.97 6.75 -24.22
CA ASP A 88 -13.27 7.40 -24.08
C ASP A 88 -13.39 8.10 -22.72
N GLU A 89 -14.30 9.07 -22.64
CA GLU A 89 -14.67 9.72 -21.39
C GLU A 89 -15.10 8.67 -20.34
N GLY A 90 -14.64 8.82 -19.12
CA GLY A 90 -14.88 7.86 -18.04
C GLY A 90 -13.96 6.64 -18.06
N VAL A 91 -12.92 6.61 -18.88
CA VAL A 91 -11.87 5.59 -18.83
C VAL A 91 -10.55 6.24 -18.46
N GLN A 92 -9.87 5.68 -17.44
CA GLN A 92 -8.56 6.16 -16.98
C GLN A 92 -7.60 5.00 -16.75
N TYR A 93 -6.31 5.29 -16.91
CA TYR A 93 -5.24 4.36 -16.58
C TYR A 93 -4.28 5.01 -15.59
N LYS A 94 -3.84 4.23 -14.60
CA LYS A 94 -2.83 4.68 -13.65
C LYS A 94 -1.80 3.59 -13.40
N LEU A 95 -0.57 4.02 -13.17
CA LEU A 95 0.50 3.19 -12.63
C LEU A 95 0.56 3.40 -11.12
N LEU A 96 0.21 2.37 -10.36
CA LEU A 96 0.24 2.38 -8.91
C LEU A 96 1.46 1.61 -8.39
N PHE A 97 2.16 2.17 -7.41
CA PHE A 97 3.19 1.49 -6.63
C PHE A 97 2.65 1.28 -5.21
N LEU A 98 2.18 0.06 -4.92
CA LEU A 98 1.64 -0.32 -3.61
C LEU A 98 2.79 -0.81 -2.74
N ALA A 99 3.17 -0.04 -1.73
CA ALA A 99 4.30 -0.30 -0.86
C ALA A 99 3.85 -0.69 0.55
N ARG A 100 4.45 -1.76 1.09
CA ARG A 100 4.32 -2.13 2.48
C ARG A 100 5.38 -1.41 3.31
N HIS A 101 5.01 -0.94 4.51
CA HIS A 101 5.97 -0.37 5.45
C HIS A 101 7.13 -1.33 5.77
N GLY A 102 8.30 -0.78 6.12
CA GLY A 102 9.44 -1.51 6.62
C GLY A 102 9.13 -2.26 7.92
N GLN A 103 10.00 -3.17 8.34
CA GLN A 103 9.80 -3.91 9.59
C GLN A 103 9.56 -2.96 10.77
N GLY A 104 8.41 -3.11 11.44
CA GLY A 104 8.11 -2.46 12.71
C GLY A 104 8.33 -3.38 13.89
N PHE A 105 8.37 -2.84 15.12
CA PHE A 105 8.53 -3.64 16.34
C PHE A 105 7.42 -4.69 16.53
N HIS A 106 6.20 -4.43 16.06
CA HIS A 106 5.12 -5.42 16.07
C HIS A 106 5.44 -6.65 15.19
N ASN A 107 6.14 -6.47 14.05
CA ASN A 107 6.57 -7.59 13.21
C ASN A 107 7.62 -8.44 13.91
N VAL A 108 8.54 -7.82 14.67
CA VAL A 108 9.51 -8.56 15.50
C VAL A 108 8.78 -9.43 16.50
N LYS A 109 7.84 -8.83 17.25
CA LYS A 109 7.09 -9.58 18.29
C LYS A 109 6.23 -10.68 17.70
N HIS A 110 5.55 -10.44 16.60
CA HIS A 110 4.79 -11.46 15.86
C HIS A 110 5.68 -12.62 15.42
N THR A 111 6.86 -12.33 14.86
CA THR A 111 7.81 -13.37 14.40
C THR A 111 8.36 -14.22 15.54
N GLU A 112 8.55 -13.66 16.73
CA GLU A 112 9.02 -14.39 17.90
C GLU A 112 7.97 -15.41 18.41
N ASN A 113 6.68 -15.09 18.29
CA ASN A 113 5.60 -15.88 18.86
C ASN A 113 4.34 -15.87 17.95
N PRO A 114 4.40 -16.40 16.72
CA PRO A 114 3.29 -16.28 15.77
C PRO A 114 2.02 -16.99 16.24
N GLU A 115 2.15 -18.11 16.97
CA GLU A 115 1.00 -18.88 17.48
C GLU A 115 0.25 -18.19 18.61
N LEU A 116 0.92 -17.30 19.36
CA LEU A 116 0.35 -16.55 20.47
C LEU A 116 0.05 -15.11 20.10
N TRP A 117 0.31 -14.70 18.88
CA TRP A 117 0.13 -13.31 18.45
C TRP A 117 -1.33 -12.89 18.62
N ASP A 118 -2.24 -13.53 17.92
CA ASP A 118 -3.66 -13.15 17.92
C ASP A 118 -4.34 -13.38 19.28
N ALA A 119 -3.95 -14.45 19.99
CA ALA A 119 -4.58 -14.81 21.26
C ALA A 119 -4.06 -13.99 22.46
N TYR A 120 -2.89 -13.39 22.37
CA TYR A 120 -2.27 -12.75 23.54
C TYR A 120 -1.45 -11.49 23.21
N TRP A 121 -0.38 -11.59 22.41
CA TRP A 121 0.57 -10.49 22.27
C TRP A 121 0.00 -9.28 21.54
N SER A 122 -0.90 -9.46 20.58
CA SER A 122 -1.52 -8.36 19.85
C SER A 122 -2.40 -7.45 20.72
N HIS A 123 -2.89 -7.95 21.85
CA HIS A 123 -3.66 -7.19 22.83
C HIS A 123 -2.81 -6.34 23.78
N LEU A 124 -1.50 -6.49 23.74
CA LEU A 124 -0.54 -5.77 24.58
C LEU A 124 0.24 -4.75 23.75
N ALA A 125 0.78 -3.73 24.42
CA ALA A 125 1.63 -2.71 23.80
C ALA A 125 3.13 -3.00 23.92
N THR A 126 3.51 -3.83 24.92
CA THR A 126 4.91 -4.09 25.28
C THR A 126 5.04 -5.37 26.09
N ASP A 127 6.21 -5.97 26.08
CA ASP A 127 6.64 -7.04 27.01
C ASP A 127 7.63 -6.56 28.07
N GLY A 128 7.81 -5.23 28.18
CA GLY A 128 8.79 -4.60 29.06
C GLY A 128 10.20 -4.48 28.46
N LYS A 129 10.43 -5.02 27.26
CA LYS A 129 11.72 -4.92 26.52
C LYS A 129 11.58 -4.08 25.26
N ILE A 130 10.55 -4.36 24.45
CA ILE A 130 10.23 -3.60 23.26
C ILE A 130 8.79 -3.09 23.33
N VAL A 131 8.50 -2.00 22.62
CA VAL A 131 7.16 -1.40 22.50
C VAL A 131 6.69 -1.60 21.06
N TRP A 132 5.55 -2.26 20.88
CA TRP A 132 4.96 -2.51 19.57
C TRP A 132 3.54 -1.95 19.39
N GLY A 133 3.06 -1.15 20.34
CA GLY A 133 1.75 -0.48 20.25
C GLY A 133 1.58 0.59 21.31
N PRO A 134 0.64 1.52 21.08
CA PRO A 134 0.00 1.80 19.80
C PRO A 134 0.96 2.40 18.78
N ASP A 135 0.59 2.30 17.49
CA ASP A 135 1.30 2.93 16.37
C ASP A 135 2.84 2.73 16.41
N PRO A 136 3.36 1.50 16.28
CA PRO A 136 4.77 1.20 16.47
C PRO A 136 5.68 1.84 15.42
N GLU A 137 6.90 2.13 15.85
CA GLU A 137 7.97 2.63 14.99
C GLU A 137 8.59 1.52 14.13
N LEU A 138 9.35 1.95 13.11
CA LEU A 138 10.23 1.07 12.37
C LEU A 138 11.40 0.62 13.25
N THR A 139 11.85 -0.61 13.03
CA THR A 139 13.15 -1.08 13.51
C THR A 139 14.29 -0.52 12.64
N GLU A 140 15.53 -0.68 13.06
CA GLU A 140 16.70 -0.36 12.21
C GLU A 140 16.65 -1.12 10.87
N LEU A 141 16.20 -2.39 10.90
CA LEU A 141 16.00 -3.18 9.68
C LEU A 141 14.93 -2.56 8.79
N GLY A 142 13.81 -2.10 9.37
CA GLY A 142 12.74 -1.45 8.61
C GLY A 142 13.19 -0.15 7.95
N ILE A 143 13.99 0.65 8.64
CA ILE A 143 14.62 1.85 8.08
C ILE A 143 15.58 1.46 6.94
N GLN A 144 16.38 0.39 7.11
CA GLN A 144 17.29 -0.06 6.07
C GLN A 144 16.54 -0.58 4.84
N GLN A 145 15.42 -1.28 5.01
CA GLN A 145 14.56 -1.72 3.91
C GLN A 145 14.06 -0.52 3.07
N ALA A 146 13.62 0.55 3.72
CA ALA A 146 13.21 1.77 3.02
C ALA A 146 14.37 2.46 2.28
N LYS A 147 15.58 2.47 2.88
CA LYS A 147 16.80 2.99 2.22
C LYS A 147 17.27 2.12 1.05
N ASP A 148 17.07 0.80 1.12
CA ASP A 148 17.36 -0.10 0.00
C ASP A 148 16.41 0.17 -1.18
N ASN A 149 15.11 0.47 -0.90
CA ASN A 149 14.18 0.96 -1.91
C ASN A 149 14.63 2.30 -2.51
N ASN A 150 15.09 3.24 -1.67
CA ASN A 150 15.63 4.51 -2.16
C ASN A 150 16.78 4.31 -3.17
N ALA A 151 17.72 3.42 -2.83
CA ALA A 151 18.82 3.09 -3.73
C ALA A 151 18.34 2.40 -5.02
N ALA A 152 17.32 1.55 -4.93
CA ALA A 152 16.72 0.89 -6.08
C ALA A 152 16.02 1.91 -7.00
N TRP A 153 15.23 2.82 -6.46
CA TRP A 153 14.58 3.90 -7.21
C TRP A 153 15.60 4.80 -7.91
N LYS A 154 16.65 5.23 -7.21
CA LYS A 154 17.72 6.03 -7.82
C LYS A 154 18.38 5.30 -8.99
N ARG A 155 18.62 3.99 -8.86
CA ARG A 155 19.18 3.17 -9.92
C ARG A 155 18.23 3.05 -11.11
N GLU A 156 16.95 2.76 -10.89
CA GLU A 156 15.96 2.65 -11.97
C GLU A 156 15.78 3.98 -12.71
N ILE A 157 15.71 5.10 -12.00
CA ILE A 157 15.63 6.43 -12.58
C ILE A 157 16.87 6.72 -13.43
N THR A 158 18.08 6.45 -12.93
CA THR A 158 19.34 6.73 -13.65
C THR A 158 19.52 5.85 -14.90
N ASN A 159 19.16 4.57 -14.79
CA ASN A 159 19.34 3.62 -15.90
C ASN A 159 18.37 3.87 -17.08
N ASN A 160 17.27 4.56 -16.82
CA ASN A 160 16.22 4.84 -17.82
C ASN A 160 16.22 6.31 -18.31
N SER A 161 17.25 7.08 -17.99
CA SER A 161 17.32 8.50 -18.36
C SER A 161 18.12 8.75 -19.64
N GLU A 162 17.64 8.25 -20.78
CA GLU A 162 18.00 8.87 -22.06
C GLU A 162 17.18 10.17 -22.26
N GLY A 163 17.28 11.12 -21.31
CA GLY A 163 16.76 12.49 -21.46
C GLY A 163 15.58 12.88 -20.56
N ASN A 164 14.99 11.99 -19.79
CA ASN A 164 13.87 12.34 -18.90
C ASN A 164 13.95 11.63 -17.53
N GLU A 165 14.78 12.16 -16.62
CA GLU A 165 15.10 11.57 -15.31
C GLU A 165 13.89 11.32 -14.37
N LYS A 166 12.69 11.81 -14.71
CA LYS A 166 11.51 11.75 -13.84
C LYS A 166 10.37 10.90 -14.40
N LEU A 167 10.59 10.17 -15.47
CA LEU A 167 9.53 9.49 -16.21
C LEU A 167 8.68 8.55 -15.35
N ILE A 168 9.31 7.82 -14.41
CA ILE A 168 8.66 6.81 -13.56
C ILE A 168 8.39 7.28 -12.12
N VAL A 169 8.74 8.53 -11.79
CA VAL A 169 8.61 9.05 -10.42
C VAL A 169 7.15 9.39 -10.14
N PRO A 170 6.54 8.87 -9.08
CA PRO A 170 5.19 9.25 -8.69
C PRO A 170 5.03 10.75 -8.48
N THR A 171 3.96 11.32 -9.01
CA THR A 171 3.59 12.72 -8.81
C THR A 171 2.74 12.93 -7.57
N LYS A 172 2.15 11.85 -7.05
CA LYS A 172 1.30 11.86 -5.86
C LYS A 172 1.60 10.67 -4.96
N PHE A 173 1.56 10.91 -3.66
CA PHE A 173 1.81 9.91 -2.62
C PHE A 173 0.62 9.86 -1.66
N PHE A 174 0.09 8.67 -1.44
CA PHE A 174 -0.96 8.41 -0.44
C PHE A 174 -0.42 7.48 0.64
N LEU A 175 -0.78 7.76 1.88
CA LEU A 175 -0.17 7.13 3.05
C LEU A 175 -1.22 6.67 4.04
N SER A 176 -0.98 5.51 4.63
CA SER A 176 -1.60 5.15 5.89
C SER A 176 -1.19 6.12 7.00
N PRO A 177 -2.05 6.38 8.00
CA PRO A 177 -1.76 7.31 9.10
C PRO A 177 -0.70 6.81 10.09
N PHE A 178 -0.31 5.54 10.01
CA PHE A 178 0.66 4.96 10.93
C PHE A 178 2.07 5.45 10.64
N ARG A 179 2.82 5.80 11.73
CA ARG A 179 4.19 6.31 11.60
C ARG A 179 5.12 5.39 10.81
N ARG A 180 4.97 4.07 10.95
CA ARG A 180 5.75 3.08 10.18
C ARG A 180 5.58 3.22 8.67
N SER A 181 4.40 3.56 8.19
CA SER A 181 4.13 3.80 6.77
C SER A 181 4.68 5.13 6.30
N VAL A 182 4.45 6.19 7.07
CA VAL A 182 4.92 7.54 6.73
C VAL A 182 6.45 7.58 6.73
N ASP A 183 7.09 7.04 7.76
CA ASP A 183 8.56 7.01 7.87
C ASP A 183 9.17 6.14 6.74
N THR A 184 8.55 5.02 6.35
CA THR A 184 9.00 4.21 5.21
C THR A 184 8.98 5.03 3.92
N MET A 185 7.90 5.75 3.64
CA MET A 185 7.79 6.61 2.46
C MET A 185 8.87 7.71 2.49
N ILE A 186 9.07 8.38 3.62
CA ILE A 186 10.08 9.43 3.74
C ILE A 186 11.46 8.89 3.38
N TYR A 187 11.90 7.77 4.00
CA TYR A 187 13.21 7.17 3.72
C TYR A 187 13.33 6.63 2.29
N THR A 188 12.23 6.13 1.71
CA THR A 188 12.23 5.64 0.32
C THR A 188 12.46 6.77 -0.68
N TRP A 189 11.87 7.94 -0.45
CA TRP A 189 11.87 9.03 -1.43
C TRP A 189 12.82 10.18 -1.10
N GLU A 190 13.61 10.06 -0.03
CA GLU A 190 14.59 11.06 0.37
C GLU A 190 15.60 11.34 -0.75
N GLY A 191 15.67 12.61 -1.17
CA GLY A 191 16.58 13.05 -2.25
C GLY A 191 16.26 12.51 -3.64
N VAL A 192 15.07 11.89 -3.84
CA VAL A 192 14.57 11.46 -5.15
C VAL A 192 13.61 12.49 -5.71
N THR A 193 12.60 12.88 -4.94
CA THR A 193 11.60 13.87 -5.37
C THR A 193 11.08 14.68 -4.20
N LYS A 194 10.45 15.82 -4.51
CA LYS A 194 9.67 16.57 -3.52
C LYS A 194 8.34 15.86 -3.29
N LEU A 195 8.03 15.60 -2.04
CA LEU A 195 6.82 14.88 -1.67
C LEU A 195 5.57 15.73 -1.86
N ASN A 196 4.60 15.21 -2.60
CA ASN A 196 3.22 15.68 -2.67
C ASN A 196 2.34 14.61 -2.03
N ALA A 197 2.37 14.54 -0.70
CA ALA A 197 1.86 13.42 0.05
C ALA A 197 0.61 13.78 0.87
N VAL A 198 -0.34 12.82 0.94
CA VAL A 198 -1.56 12.92 1.74
C VAL A 198 -1.75 11.65 2.56
N ILE A 199 -2.01 11.80 3.84
CA ILE A 199 -2.41 10.73 4.74
C ILE A 199 -3.92 10.53 4.62
N LEU A 200 -4.34 9.29 4.32
CA LEU A 200 -5.72 8.85 4.27
C LEU A 200 -5.95 7.79 5.35
N ASP A 201 -6.92 7.99 6.23
CA ASP A 201 -7.26 6.99 7.27
C ASP A 201 -7.77 5.68 6.67
N SER A 202 -8.37 5.77 5.49
CA SER A 202 -8.84 4.62 4.70
C SER A 202 -7.72 3.66 4.27
N LEU A 203 -6.45 4.06 4.30
CA LEU A 203 -5.28 3.22 3.96
C LEU A 203 -4.64 2.53 5.18
N ARG A 204 -5.23 2.65 6.37
CA ARG A 204 -4.74 2.00 7.59
C ARG A 204 -4.76 0.47 7.49
N GLU A 205 -4.04 -0.22 8.38
CA GLU A 205 -4.10 -1.69 8.52
C GLU A 205 -5.49 -2.14 9.00
N THR A 206 -5.75 -3.44 8.99
CA THR A 206 -6.96 -4.04 9.57
C THR A 206 -7.22 -3.46 10.95
N CYS A 207 -8.35 -2.81 11.14
CA CYS A 207 -8.64 -2.04 12.34
C CYS A 207 -9.21 -2.91 13.47
N GLY A 208 -8.86 -2.55 14.71
CA GLY A 208 -9.41 -3.12 15.93
C GLY A 208 -8.63 -4.31 16.50
N VAL A 209 -8.87 -4.65 17.76
CA VAL A 209 -8.28 -5.72 18.58
C VAL A 209 -6.76 -5.55 18.76
N HIS A 210 -5.98 -5.54 17.70
CA HIS A 210 -4.52 -5.43 17.78
C HIS A 210 -4.11 -4.01 18.17
N VAL A 211 -3.39 -3.85 19.28
CA VAL A 211 -2.97 -2.53 19.80
C VAL A 211 -1.99 -1.83 18.82
N CYS A 212 -1.19 -2.60 18.06
CA CYS A 212 -0.31 -2.04 17.05
C CYS A 212 -1.06 -1.33 15.88
N ASP A 213 -2.36 -1.63 15.72
CA ASP A 213 -3.21 -1.06 14.67
C ASP A 213 -4.14 0.04 15.21
N GLN A 214 -3.88 0.54 16.42
CA GLN A 214 -4.43 1.78 16.95
C GLN A 214 -3.51 2.94 16.55
N ARG A 215 -4.05 3.93 15.83
CA ARG A 215 -3.26 5.07 15.34
C ARG A 215 -3.02 6.12 16.43
N SER A 216 -1.99 6.90 16.24
CA SER A 216 -1.74 8.10 17.04
C SER A 216 -2.86 9.15 16.84
N PRO A 217 -3.12 10.03 17.83
CA PRO A 217 -3.99 11.20 17.67
C PRO A 217 -3.53 12.09 16.50
N ARG A 218 -4.50 12.76 15.83
CA ARG A 218 -4.21 13.65 14.69
C ARG A 218 -3.13 14.67 14.98
N ARG A 219 -3.17 15.33 16.16
CA ARG A 219 -2.16 16.33 16.56
C ARG A 219 -0.74 15.75 16.57
N VAL A 220 -0.56 14.49 17.01
CA VAL A 220 0.76 13.83 17.07
C VAL A 220 1.27 13.58 15.65
N ILE A 221 0.39 13.14 14.75
CA ILE A 221 0.72 12.93 13.33
C ILE A 221 1.07 14.28 12.68
N ALA A 222 0.26 15.32 12.91
CA ALA A 222 0.46 16.65 12.36
C ALA A 222 1.78 17.28 12.83
N GLU A 223 2.06 17.26 14.13
CA GLU A 223 3.31 17.77 14.72
C GLU A 223 4.55 17.13 14.10
N LYS A 224 4.48 15.82 13.81
CA LYS A 224 5.62 15.09 13.25
C LYS A 224 5.79 15.31 11.74
N TYR A 225 4.73 15.44 10.96
CA TYR A 225 4.79 15.28 9.52
C TYR A 225 4.33 16.50 8.69
N GLU A 226 3.46 17.38 9.20
CA GLU A 226 2.97 18.52 8.40
C GLU A 226 4.09 19.51 8.03
N LEU A 227 5.09 19.70 8.89
CA LEU A 227 6.26 20.53 8.58
C LEU A 227 7.13 19.97 7.45
N LEU A 228 7.02 18.67 7.15
CA LEU A 228 7.65 18.03 6.00
C LEU A 228 6.86 18.16 4.70
N GLY A 229 5.71 18.88 4.74
CA GLY A 229 4.82 19.06 3.60
C GLY A 229 3.84 17.90 3.36
N ILE A 230 3.73 16.95 4.31
CA ILE A 230 2.78 15.84 4.25
C ILE A 230 1.44 16.35 4.80
N LYS A 231 0.38 16.24 4.00
CA LYS A 231 -0.96 16.69 4.38
C LYS A 231 -1.74 15.55 5.05
N ILE A 232 -2.68 15.92 5.89
CA ILE A 232 -3.68 15.01 6.44
C ILE A 232 -5.01 15.32 5.73
N GLU A 233 -5.77 14.30 5.35
CA GLU A 233 -7.06 14.47 4.68
C GLU A 233 -8.04 15.34 5.49
N PRO A 234 -8.97 16.04 4.83
CA PRO A 234 -10.06 16.74 5.52
C PRO A 234 -10.96 15.76 6.29
N GLY A 235 -11.45 16.16 7.46
CA GLY A 235 -12.35 15.34 8.27
C GLY A 235 -11.65 14.22 9.06
N PHE A 236 -10.33 14.17 9.06
CA PHE A 236 -9.57 13.22 9.88
C PHE A 236 -9.82 13.48 11.37
N GLU A 237 -10.36 12.50 12.07
CA GLU A 237 -10.73 12.62 13.49
C GLU A 237 -9.50 12.78 14.39
N GLU A 238 -9.65 13.55 15.49
CA GLU A 238 -8.55 13.76 16.44
C GLU A 238 -8.10 12.44 17.06
N GLU A 239 -9.01 11.71 17.65
CA GLU A 239 -8.73 10.40 18.26
C GLU A 239 -9.04 9.26 17.30
N ASP A 240 -8.53 8.06 17.55
CA ASP A 240 -8.84 6.86 16.76
C ASP A 240 -10.22 6.31 17.14
N VAL A 241 -11.25 6.86 16.52
CA VAL A 241 -12.66 6.49 16.81
C VAL A 241 -13.06 5.13 16.19
N TYR A 242 -12.27 4.64 15.23
CA TYR A 242 -12.57 3.38 14.52
C TYR A 242 -11.99 2.15 15.23
N TRP A 243 -10.85 2.29 15.89
CA TRP A 243 -10.24 1.18 16.61
C TRP A 243 -11.09 0.79 17.84
N LYS A 244 -11.38 -0.51 17.96
CA LYS A 244 -12.14 -1.08 19.08
C LYS A 244 -11.38 -2.27 19.66
N PRO A 245 -11.40 -2.47 21.00
CA PRO A 245 -10.67 -3.58 21.62
C PRO A 245 -11.34 -4.94 21.45
N ASP A 246 -12.60 -4.97 21.05
CA ASP A 246 -13.47 -6.15 20.96
C ASP A 246 -14.04 -6.40 19.56
N TYR A 247 -13.62 -5.62 18.57
CA TYR A 247 -14.03 -5.76 17.17
C TYR A 247 -12.82 -5.61 16.25
N ARG A 248 -12.66 -6.54 15.31
CA ARG A 248 -11.66 -6.48 14.24
C ARG A 248 -12.35 -6.54 12.89
N GLU A 249 -11.96 -5.63 11.99
CA GLU A 249 -12.47 -5.62 10.63
C GLU A 249 -12.28 -6.98 9.94
N SER A 250 -13.28 -7.39 9.14
CA SER A 250 -13.12 -8.48 8.17
C SER A 250 -12.27 -8.04 6.98
N VAL A 251 -11.78 -9.00 6.20
CA VAL A 251 -11.06 -8.72 4.94
C VAL A 251 -11.93 -7.92 3.98
N ALA A 252 -13.21 -8.22 3.93
CA ALA A 252 -14.18 -7.53 3.08
C ALA A 252 -14.39 -6.06 3.52
N GLU A 253 -14.48 -5.78 4.81
CA GLU A 253 -14.59 -4.41 5.33
C GLU A 253 -13.33 -3.59 5.02
N VAL A 254 -12.15 -4.17 5.19
CA VAL A 254 -10.88 -3.54 4.78
C VAL A 254 -10.88 -3.26 3.28
N ALA A 255 -11.40 -4.17 2.46
CA ALA A 255 -11.47 -3.99 1.01
C ALA A 255 -12.43 -2.87 0.61
N ILE A 256 -13.59 -2.73 1.26
CA ILE A 256 -14.52 -1.62 1.01
C ILE A 256 -13.88 -0.28 1.37
N ARG A 257 -13.16 -0.21 2.48
CA ARG A 257 -12.42 0.99 2.90
C ARG A 257 -11.30 1.34 1.90
N ASN A 258 -10.54 0.36 1.44
CA ASN A 258 -9.51 0.55 0.40
C ASN A 258 -10.12 0.88 -0.97
N ASN A 259 -11.30 0.31 -1.31
CA ASN A 259 -12.04 0.72 -2.50
C ASN A 259 -12.39 2.21 -2.44
N ALA A 260 -12.86 2.72 -1.30
CA ALA A 260 -13.15 4.15 -1.14
C ALA A 260 -11.89 5.02 -1.39
N ALA A 261 -10.72 4.63 -0.84
CA ALA A 261 -9.46 5.30 -1.13
C ALA A 261 -9.10 5.26 -2.62
N LEU A 262 -9.25 4.12 -3.29
CA LEU A 262 -8.97 3.98 -4.71
C LEU A 262 -9.93 4.81 -5.58
N GLN A 263 -11.22 4.93 -5.21
CA GLN A 263 -12.16 5.83 -5.87
C GLN A 263 -11.64 7.28 -5.85
N GLU A 264 -11.22 7.78 -4.67
CA GLU A 264 -10.67 9.13 -4.52
C GLU A 264 -9.37 9.31 -5.32
N ILE A 265 -8.48 8.32 -5.31
CA ILE A 265 -7.22 8.34 -6.06
C ILE A 265 -7.48 8.43 -7.57
N PHE A 266 -8.51 7.73 -8.07
CA PHE A 266 -8.86 7.75 -9.49
C PHE A 266 -9.67 8.98 -9.89
N ASP A 267 -10.31 9.68 -8.98
CA ASP A 267 -10.87 11.01 -9.23
C ASP A 267 -9.78 12.10 -9.38
N GLY A 268 -8.58 11.84 -8.91
CA GLY A 268 -7.43 12.74 -9.05
C GLY A 268 -6.74 12.63 -10.42
N PRO A 269 -5.98 13.68 -10.83
CA PRO A 269 -5.34 13.75 -12.15
C PRO A 269 -4.01 12.99 -12.27
N ASP A 270 -3.44 12.55 -11.15
CA ASP A 270 -2.10 11.95 -11.13
C ASP A 270 -2.12 10.55 -11.75
N GLU A 271 -1.31 10.32 -12.78
CA GLU A 271 -1.25 9.03 -13.50
C GLU A 271 -0.29 8.03 -12.85
N ILE A 272 0.75 8.51 -12.18
CA ILE A 272 1.74 7.69 -11.47
C ILE A 272 1.65 8.01 -10.00
N VAL A 273 1.24 7.01 -9.20
CA VAL A 273 0.89 7.17 -7.79
C VAL A 273 1.63 6.15 -6.93
N SER A 274 2.12 6.58 -5.78
CA SER A 274 2.64 5.69 -4.74
C SER A 274 1.67 5.63 -3.56
N ILE A 275 1.36 4.42 -3.10
CA ILE A 275 0.53 4.16 -1.92
C ILE A 275 1.37 3.38 -0.92
N THR A 276 1.65 3.95 0.27
CA THR A 276 2.40 3.24 1.31
C THR A 276 1.46 2.84 2.44
N SER A 277 1.30 1.54 2.64
CA SER A 277 0.33 0.98 3.59
C SER A 277 0.85 -0.32 4.24
N HIS A 278 0.02 -1.33 4.39
CA HIS A 278 0.26 -2.55 5.19
C HIS A 278 -0.13 -3.80 4.42
N SER A 279 0.27 -4.98 4.91
CA SER A 279 -0.02 -6.26 4.24
C SER A 279 -1.52 -6.52 4.05
N GLY A 280 -2.33 -6.32 5.08
CA GLY A 280 -3.79 -6.52 4.99
C GLY A 280 -4.46 -5.50 4.07
N SER A 281 -4.01 -4.24 4.12
CA SER A 281 -4.47 -3.18 3.21
C SER A 281 -4.09 -3.49 1.76
N ILE A 282 -2.83 -3.87 1.47
CA ILE A 282 -2.38 -4.19 0.11
C ILE A 282 -3.10 -5.43 -0.44
N ARG A 283 -3.26 -6.50 0.36
CA ARG A 283 -4.07 -7.66 -0.01
C ARG A 283 -5.46 -7.24 -0.49
N SER A 284 -6.10 -6.36 0.26
CA SER A 284 -7.42 -5.83 -0.07
C SER A 284 -7.38 -4.91 -1.32
N GLN A 285 -6.36 -4.07 -1.47
CA GLN A 285 -6.16 -3.25 -2.68
C GLN A 285 -6.00 -4.13 -3.92
N LEU A 286 -5.19 -5.19 -3.86
CA LEU A 286 -5.01 -6.13 -4.98
C LEU A 286 -6.32 -6.82 -5.35
N MET A 287 -7.14 -7.21 -4.35
CA MET A 287 -8.47 -7.77 -4.59
C MET A 287 -9.40 -6.78 -5.29
N VAL A 288 -9.45 -5.54 -4.84
CA VAL A 288 -10.27 -4.45 -5.42
C VAL A 288 -9.86 -4.16 -6.86
N LEU A 289 -8.54 -4.15 -7.13
CA LEU A 289 -7.98 -3.89 -8.46
C LEU A 289 -8.12 -5.07 -9.43
N GLY A 290 -8.56 -6.24 -8.96
CA GLY A 290 -8.65 -7.46 -9.77
C GLY A 290 -7.27 -8.09 -10.07
N HIS A 291 -6.26 -7.80 -9.24
CA HIS A 291 -4.97 -8.47 -9.31
C HIS A 291 -5.03 -9.83 -8.62
N ARG A 292 -4.21 -10.79 -9.08
CA ARG A 292 -4.05 -12.03 -8.34
C ARG A 292 -3.50 -11.78 -6.93
N PRO A 293 -3.71 -12.66 -5.95
CA PRO A 293 -3.01 -12.59 -4.68
C PRO A 293 -1.49 -12.55 -4.91
N PHE A 294 -0.80 -11.67 -4.19
CA PHE A 294 0.65 -11.55 -4.25
C PHE A 294 1.17 -11.10 -2.88
N ALA A 295 1.94 -11.96 -2.23
CA ALA A 295 2.51 -11.65 -0.92
C ALA A 295 3.65 -10.64 -1.04
N ILE A 296 3.69 -9.67 -0.10
CA ILE A 296 4.72 -8.64 -0.07
C ILE A 296 5.37 -8.63 1.31
N GLY A 297 6.68 -8.84 1.37
CA GLY A 297 7.46 -8.75 2.61
C GLY A 297 7.52 -7.31 3.15
N THR A 298 7.91 -7.14 4.42
CA THR A 298 8.12 -5.80 4.99
C THR A 298 9.12 -4.99 4.16
N GLY A 299 8.80 -3.73 3.89
CA GLY A 299 9.57 -2.84 3.00
C GLY A 299 9.47 -3.20 1.52
N GLY A 300 8.72 -4.24 1.13
CA GLY A 300 8.47 -4.58 -0.25
C GLY A 300 7.41 -3.70 -0.90
N PHE A 301 7.32 -3.76 -2.22
CA PHE A 301 6.26 -3.09 -2.98
C PHE A 301 5.94 -3.86 -4.26
N ILE A 302 4.77 -3.56 -4.84
CA ILE A 302 4.31 -4.11 -6.11
C ILE A 302 3.83 -2.98 -7.03
N PRO A 303 4.33 -2.89 -8.26
CA PRO A 303 3.75 -2.03 -9.29
C PRO A 303 2.51 -2.71 -9.90
N VAL A 304 1.47 -1.92 -10.14
CA VAL A 304 0.23 -2.40 -10.77
C VAL A 304 -0.21 -1.37 -11.83
N PHE A 305 -0.35 -1.81 -13.08
CA PHE A 305 -0.91 -0.99 -14.13
C PHE A 305 -2.42 -1.23 -14.17
N VAL A 306 -3.20 -0.20 -13.89
CA VAL A 306 -4.64 -0.29 -13.64
C VAL A 306 -5.42 0.46 -14.70
N LYS A 307 -6.45 -0.19 -15.25
CA LYS A 307 -7.54 0.44 -16.00
C LYS A 307 -8.72 0.66 -15.04
N ALA A 308 -9.30 1.84 -15.06
CA ALA A 308 -10.54 2.15 -14.37
C ALA A 308 -11.60 2.63 -15.37
N VAL A 309 -12.82 2.15 -15.19
CA VAL A 309 -14.00 2.56 -15.98
C VAL A 309 -15.03 3.13 -15.04
N LYS A 310 -15.50 4.34 -15.29
CA LYS A 310 -16.55 4.99 -14.53
C LYS A 310 -17.92 4.44 -14.95
N VAL A 311 -18.67 3.96 -13.99
CA VAL A 311 -20.03 3.41 -14.15
C VAL A 311 -21.00 4.32 -13.42
N GLU A 312 -22.10 4.68 -14.09
CA GLU A 312 -23.22 5.47 -13.56
C GLU A 312 -24.30 4.58 -12.94
#